data_6a4bf3d367ef343cec6d69f125497036
#
_entry.id   6a4bf3d367ef343cec6d69f125497036
#
_cell.length_a   1.000
_cell.length_b   1.000
_cell.length_c   1.000
_cell.angle_alpha   90.00
_cell.angle_beta   90.00
_cell.angle_gamma   90.00
#
_symmetry.space_group_name_H-M   'P 1'
#
loop_
_entity.id
_entity.type
_entity.pdbx_description
1 polymer ?
#
loop_
_entity_poly.entity_id
_entity_poly.type
_entity_poly.pdbx_seq_one_letter_code
_entity_poly.pdbx_strand_id
1 'polypeptide(L)' 'PNLATIFGLTLIVVGVVIVNVMNNTNIDN' A
#
# COMPACT_ATOMS: atom_id res chain seq x y z
N PRO A 1 21.46 5.27 -4.81
CA PRO A 1 20.11 4.77 -4.83
C PRO A 1 19.85 3.93 -6.04
N ASN A 2 19.00 2.97 -5.85
CA ASN A 2 18.75 1.99 -6.83
C ASN A 2 17.31 2.13 -7.27
N LEU A 3 17.09 2.09 -8.57
CA LEU A 3 15.73 2.20 -9.08
C LEU A 3 14.86 1.07 -8.58
N ALA A 4 15.42 -0.11 -8.45
CA ALA A 4 14.67 -1.25 -7.96
C ALA A 4 14.20 -1.01 -6.52
N THR A 5 15.05 -0.37 -5.74
CA THR A 5 14.69 -0.08 -4.35
C THR A 5 13.55 0.91 -4.30
N ILE A 6 13.63 1.95 -5.11
CA ILE A 6 12.58 2.96 -5.14
C ILE A 6 11.27 2.34 -5.60
N PHE A 7 11.34 1.49 -6.59
CA PHE A 7 10.16 0.84 -7.12
C PHE A 7 9.53 -0.04 -6.05
N GLY A 8 10.33 -0.80 -5.35
CA GLY A 8 9.83 -1.68 -4.30
C GLY A 8 9.20 -0.93 -3.15
N LEU A 9 9.85 0.15 -2.73
CA LEU A 9 9.31 0.95 -1.65
C LEU A 9 7.97 1.56 -2.03
N THR A 10 7.86 2.02 -3.27
CA THR A 10 6.62 2.59 -3.75
C THR A 10 5.50 1.55 -3.70
N LEU A 11 5.79 0.33 -4.11
CA LEU A 11 4.80 -0.73 -4.09
C LEU A 11 4.34 -1.04 -2.67
N ILE A 12 5.26 -1.03 -1.73
CA ILE A 12 4.92 -1.30 -0.35
C ILE A 12 3.98 -0.24 0.18
N VAL A 13 4.30 1.01 -0.06
CA VAL A 13 3.48 2.12 0.41
C VAL A 13 2.08 2.06 -0.21
N VAL A 14 2.03 1.83 -1.52
CA VAL A 14 0.74 1.75 -2.20
C VAL A 14 -0.06 0.59 -1.66
N GLY A 15 0.59 -0.55 -1.43
CA GLY A 15 -0.09 -1.71 -0.89
C GLY A 15 -0.70 -1.45 0.48
N VAL A 16 0.05 -0.79 1.34
CA VAL A 16 -0.44 -0.48 2.68
C VAL A 16 -1.63 0.46 2.61
N VAL A 17 -1.56 1.46 1.74
CA VAL A 17 -2.64 2.41 1.59
C VAL A 17 -3.91 1.69 1.11
N ILE A 18 -3.77 0.82 0.13
CA ILE A 18 -4.90 0.09 -0.41
C ILE A 18 -5.54 -0.77 0.68
N VAL A 19 -4.72 -1.49 1.43
CA VAL A 19 -5.23 -2.34 2.48
C VAL A 19 -5.97 -1.53 3.53
N ASN A 20 -5.43 -0.38 3.90
CA ASN A 20 -6.07 0.47 4.88
C ASN A 20 -7.43 0.96 4.42
N VAL A 21 -7.49 1.41 3.18
CA VAL A 21 -8.74 1.92 2.63
C VAL A 21 -9.78 0.82 2.56
N MET A 22 -9.40 -0.32 2.02
CA MET A 22 -10.34 -1.41 1.86
C MET A 22 -10.79 -1.97 3.20
N ASN A 23 -9.86 -2.04 4.14
CA ASN A 23 -10.19 -2.55 5.44
C ASN A 23 -11.16 -1.61 6.16
N ASN A 24 -10.94 -0.34 5.98
CA ASN A 24 -11.79 0.64 6.60
C ASN A 24 -13.18 0.65 5.98
N THR A 25 -13.25 0.48 4.67
CA THR A 25 -14.50 0.45 3.99
C THR A 25 -15.29 -0.79 4.31
N ASN A 26 -14.61 -1.86 4.56
CA ASN A 26 -15.23 -3.11 4.75
C ASN A 26 -15.88 -3.30 6.03
N ILE A 27 -15.80 -2.44 6.87
CA ILE A 27 -16.33 -2.52 8.04
C ILE A 27 -17.61 -2.75 8.22
N ASP A 28 -18.24 -2.42 7.86
CA ASP A 28 -19.46 -2.62 8.03
C ASP A 28 -19.94 -3.38 8.75
N ASN A 29 -19.91 -3.68 8.96
CA ASN A 29 -20.45 -4.36 9.57
C ASN A 29 -20.61 -4.77 9.69
#